data_b42be090529ba6a171e6bc9bd9763598
#
_entry.id   b42be090529ba6a171e6bc9bd9763598
#
_cell.length_a   1.000
_cell.length_b   1.000
_cell.length_c   1.000
_cell.angle_alpha   90.00
_cell.angle_beta   90.00
_cell.angle_gamma   90.00
#
_symmetry.space_group_name_H-M   'P 1'
#
loop_
_entity.id
_entity.type
_entity.pdbx_description
1 polymer ?
#
loop_
_entity_poly.entity_id
_entity_poly.type
_entity_poly.pdbx_seq_one_letter_code
_entity_poly.pdbx_strand_id
1 'polypeptide(L)'
;MTYKRADRPGWPRLRAQRFICQRIADGRVNGYATLLKMLEVAEPLWVMHHDQRICIADNGYIWLQIFPEGTNYTHTTMFDADGQPVQEYIDIVAEHGIGEDGTPWYDDLYLDITWIPEGTPLLLDQEELEAAHAIEAITDEQYELARGEAARLLVALTLGEYTLPEVTRACYPALKAALEIAEISGEAPLPVVVLAASMETPGSQETPPEIGKITENAENADDEIATDSVEQSESVEQSEQSEPAAQPVEDGEQDA
;
A
#
# COMPACT_ATOMS: atom_id res chain seq x y z
N MET A 1 1.49 3.65 18.91
CA MET A 1 1.89 2.41 18.21
C MET A 1 0.96 1.29 18.63
N THR A 2 0.42 0.53 17.69
CA THR A 2 -0.58 -0.50 17.93
C THR A 2 -0.13 -1.83 17.34
N TYR A 3 0.01 -2.86 18.20
CA TYR A 3 0.31 -4.22 17.75
C TYR A 3 -0.88 -4.81 16.98
N LYS A 4 -0.66 -5.25 15.76
CA LYS A 4 -1.66 -5.88 14.91
C LYS A 4 -1.18 -7.26 14.44
N ARG A 5 -2.13 -8.19 14.23
CA ARG A 5 -1.86 -9.51 13.62
C ARG A 5 -2.63 -9.64 12.31
N ALA A 6 -2.05 -10.35 11.36
CA ALA A 6 -2.66 -10.56 10.04
C ALA A 6 -3.99 -11.32 10.08
N ASP A 7 -4.17 -12.22 11.04
CA ASP A 7 -5.39 -13.01 11.23
C ASP A 7 -6.50 -12.28 11.99
N ARG A 8 -6.26 -10.99 12.40
CA ARG A 8 -7.26 -10.11 13.03
C ARG A 8 -8.02 -10.72 14.21
N PRO A 9 -7.35 -11.37 15.20
CA PRO A 9 -8.04 -12.00 16.32
C PRO A 9 -8.81 -10.95 17.14
N GLY A 10 -10.06 -11.27 17.46
CA GLY A 10 -10.90 -10.39 18.29
C GLY A 10 -11.44 -9.16 17.56
N TRP A 11 -11.31 -9.05 16.25
CA TRP A 11 -11.98 -7.99 15.51
C TRP A 11 -13.51 -8.19 15.55
N PRO A 12 -14.27 -7.30 16.26
CA PRO A 12 -15.69 -7.54 16.56
C PRO A 12 -16.58 -7.67 15.32
N ARG A 13 -16.13 -7.10 14.19
CA ARG A 13 -16.83 -7.17 12.92
C ARG A 13 -16.78 -8.55 12.29
N LEU A 14 -15.70 -9.30 12.52
CA LEU A 14 -15.41 -10.56 11.87
C LEU A 14 -15.83 -11.75 12.77
N ARG A 15 -16.92 -12.42 12.44
CA ARG A 15 -17.48 -13.52 13.23
C ARG A 15 -16.96 -14.89 12.81
N ALA A 16 -16.69 -15.07 11.51
CA ALA A 16 -16.13 -16.29 10.97
C ALA A 16 -15.17 -15.96 9.81
N GLN A 17 -14.05 -16.66 9.79
CA GLN A 17 -12.99 -16.43 8.80
C GLN A 17 -12.26 -17.74 8.45
N ARG A 18 -11.52 -17.68 7.35
CA ARG A 18 -10.43 -18.60 7.00
C ARG A 18 -9.17 -17.79 6.81
N PHE A 19 -8.06 -18.37 7.20
CA PHE A 19 -6.77 -17.69 7.17
C PHE A 19 -5.67 -18.66 6.75
N ILE A 20 -4.80 -18.24 5.85
CA ILE A 20 -3.55 -18.92 5.54
C ILE A 20 -2.40 -17.92 5.49
N CYS A 21 -1.20 -18.42 5.77
CA CYS A 21 0.06 -17.71 5.61
C CYS A 21 1.01 -18.56 4.79
N GLN A 22 1.66 -17.96 3.79
CA GLN A 22 2.61 -18.63 2.90
C GLN A 22 3.86 -17.79 2.72
N ARG A 23 5.01 -18.44 2.62
CA ARG A 23 6.26 -17.79 2.20
C ARG A 23 6.19 -17.45 0.72
N ILE A 24 6.61 -16.24 0.35
CA ILE A 24 6.72 -15.82 -1.05
C ILE A 24 8.15 -15.44 -1.39
N ALA A 25 8.55 -15.76 -2.64
CA ALA A 25 9.82 -15.33 -3.22
C ALA A 25 9.60 -15.25 -4.74
N ASP A 26 9.41 -14.05 -5.29
CA ASP A 26 9.08 -13.86 -6.70
C ASP A 26 10.12 -13.04 -7.48
N GLY A 27 11.29 -12.80 -6.88
CA GLY A 27 12.37 -12.00 -7.47
C GLY A 27 12.20 -10.49 -7.31
N ARG A 28 10.99 -9.99 -7.06
CA ARG A 28 10.69 -8.59 -6.72
C ARG A 28 10.57 -8.41 -5.21
N VAL A 29 10.03 -9.41 -4.51
CA VAL A 29 9.82 -9.40 -3.07
C VAL A 29 10.08 -10.78 -2.48
N ASN A 30 10.75 -10.79 -1.32
CA ASN A 30 10.81 -11.93 -0.42
C ASN A 30 10.02 -11.58 0.83
N GLY A 31 9.29 -12.54 1.39
CA GLY A 31 8.48 -12.28 2.57
C GLY A 31 7.38 -13.30 2.78
N TYR A 32 6.30 -12.85 3.35
CA TYR A 32 5.10 -13.65 3.59
C TYR A 32 3.88 -13.01 2.95
N ALA A 33 3.00 -13.84 2.45
CA ALA A 33 1.68 -13.44 2.01
C ALA A 33 0.64 -14.15 2.85
N THR A 34 -0.36 -13.42 3.32
CA THR A 34 -1.50 -13.97 4.03
C THR A 34 -2.77 -13.76 3.23
N LEU A 35 -3.71 -14.69 3.35
CA LEU A 35 -5.03 -14.54 2.79
C LEU A 35 -6.06 -14.75 3.90
N LEU A 36 -6.82 -13.70 4.19
CA LEU A 36 -7.93 -13.68 5.12
C LEU A 36 -9.23 -13.65 4.33
N LYS A 37 -10.00 -14.74 4.34
CA LYS A 37 -11.35 -14.80 3.74
C LYS A 37 -12.40 -14.60 4.83
N MET A 38 -13.25 -13.62 4.66
CA MET A 38 -14.35 -13.30 5.57
C MET A 38 -15.55 -14.18 5.25
N LEU A 39 -15.92 -15.09 6.15
CA LEU A 39 -17.06 -15.98 5.96
C LEU A 39 -18.35 -15.36 6.52
N GLU A 40 -18.26 -14.71 7.68
CA GLU A 40 -19.37 -14.05 8.33
C GLU A 40 -18.88 -12.71 8.91
N VAL A 41 -19.48 -11.63 8.44
CA VAL A 41 -19.24 -10.25 8.87
C VAL A 41 -20.50 -9.74 9.56
N ALA A 42 -20.36 -9.17 10.77
CA ALA A 42 -21.49 -8.66 11.56
C ALA A 42 -22.23 -7.56 10.84
N GLU A 43 -21.49 -6.67 10.21
CA GLU A 43 -21.96 -5.60 9.34
C GLU A 43 -20.87 -5.21 8.35
N PRO A 44 -21.19 -4.88 7.09
CA PRO A 44 -20.20 -4.46 6.10
C PRO A 44 -19.44 -3.22 6.54
N LEU A 45 -18.13 -3.18 6.19
CA LEU A 45 -17.28 -2.02 6.43
C LEU A 45 -17.21 -1.15 5.18
N TRP A 46 -17.72 0.05 5.32
CA TRP A 46 -17.70 1.06 4.29
C TRP A 46 -16.74 2.18 4.68
N VAL A 47 -15.90 2.58 3.75
CA VAL A 47 -14.97 3.69 3.91
C VAL A 47 -15.17 4.72 2.82
N MET A 48 -14.68 5.93 3.05
CA MET A 48 -14.62 6.97 2.02
C MET A 48 -13.23 7.01 1.42
N HIS A 49 -13.15 6.98 0.09
CA HIS A 49 -11.93 7.27 -0.64
C HIS A 49 -12.20 8.46 -1.55
N HIS A 50 -11.68 9.63 -1.20
CA HIS A 50 -12.14 10.92 -1.71
C HIS A 50 -13.67 11.03 -1.59
N ASP A 51 -14.38 11.27 -2.67
CA ASP A 51 -15.86 11.40 -2.70
C ASP A 51 -16.58 10.06 -2.95
N GLN A 52 -15.84 8.96 -3.05
CA GLN A 52 -16.40 7.64 -3.35
C GLN A 52 -16.52 6.80 -2.09
N ARG A 53 -17.71 6.27 -1.83
CA ARG A 53 -17.94 5.29 -0.76
C ARG A 53 -17.70 3.88 -1.30
N ILE A 54 -16.78 3.14 -0.69
CA ILE A 54 -16.42 1.78 -1.07
C ILE A 54 -16.61 0.81 0.09
N CYS A 55 -17.06 -0.41 -0.21
CA CYS A 55 -17.10 -1.50 0.76
C CYS A 55 -15.76 -2.22 0.72
N ILE A 56 -15.14 -2.42 1.88
CA ILE A 56 -13.84 -3.10 1.99
C ILE A 56 -13.88 -4.39 2.80
N ALA A 57 -14.99 -4.65 3.49
CA ALA A 57 -15.21 -5.89 4.22
C ALA A 57 -16.69 -6.26 4.23
N ASP A 58 -17.01 -7.45 3.72
CA ASP A 58 -18.34 -8.06 3.73
C ASP A 58 -18.18 -9.60 3.62
N ASN A 59 -19.27 -10.33 3.66
CA ASN A 59 -19.26 -11.78 3.47
C ASN A 59 -18.67 -12.15 2.11
N GLY A 60 -17.70 -13.06 2.11
CA GLY A 60 -16.99 -13.51 0.92
C GLY A 60 -15.78 -12.65 0.53
N TYR A 61 -15.59 -11.45 1.13
CA TYR A 61 -14.44 -10.58 0.86
C TYR A 61 -13.14 -11.26 1.30
N ILE A 62 -12.05 -10.87 0.63
CA ILE A 62 -10.72 -11.41 0.88
C ILE A 62 -9.74 -10.25 1.02
N TRP A 63 -8.93 -10.28 2.09
CA TRP A 63 -7.76 -9.44 2.24
C TRP A 63 -6.51 -10.28 2.02
N LEU A 64 -5.73 -9.93 1.01
CA LEU A 64 -4.42 -10.51 0.76
C LEU A 64 -3.37 -9.50 1.18
N GLN A 65 -2.65 -9.82 2.28
CA GLN A 65 -1.62 -8.94 2.85
C GLN A 65 -0.23 -9.52 2.61
N ILE A 66 0.70 -8.69 2.15
CA ILE A 66 2.11 -9.01 1.96
C ILE A 66 2.93 -8.31 3.03
N PHE A 67 3.89 -9.05 3.57
CA PHE A 67 4.88 -8.63 4.56
C PHE A 67 6.27 -8.74 3.90
N PRO A 68 6.75 -7.69 3.21
CA PRO A 68 8.04 -7.73 2.52
C PRO A 68 9.18 -7.68 3.53
N GLU A 69 10.11 -8.62 3.48
CA GLU A 69 11.25 -8.66 4.40
C GLU A 69 12.14 -7.41 4.28
N GLY A 70 12.54 -6.87 5.43
CA GLY A 70 13.46 -5.72 5.50
C GLY A 70 12.83 -4.38 5.13
N THR A 71 11.50 -4.26 5.22
CA THR A 71 10.77 -3.01 4.98
C THR A 71 10.03 -2.55 6.23
N ASN A 72 9.65 -1.28 6.24
CA ASN A 72 8.83 -0.68 7.30
C ASN A 72 7.39 -0.42 6.83
N TYR A 73 6.85 -1.33 6.05
CA TYR A 73 5.46 -1.29 5.62
C TYR A 73 4.92 -2.71 5.35
N THR A 74 3.60 -2.82 5.38
CA THR A 74 2.88 -3.98 4.85
C THR A 74 1.94 -3.52 3.74
N HIS A 75 1.55 -4.42 2.85
CA HIS A 75 0.66 -4.09 1.74
C HIS A 75 -0.52 -5.05 1.70
N THR A 76 -1.74 -4.52 1.66
CA THR A 76 -2.98 -5.29 1.57
C THR A 76 -3.75 -4.92 0.31
N THR A 77 -4.04 -5.92 -0.54
CA THR A 77 -5.07 -5.80 -1.58
C THR A 77 -6.38 -6.37 -1.05
N MET A 78 -7.42 -5.57 -1.04
CA MET A 78 -8.77 -5.97 -0.64
C MET A 78 -9.57 -6.36 -1.87
N PHE A 79 -10.15 -7.57 -1.86
CA PHE A 79 -10.97 -8.11 -2.95
C PHE A 79 -12.40 -8.27 -2.47
N ASP A 80 -13.35 -8.00 -3.36
CA ASP A 80 -14.75 -8.31 -3.12
C ASP A 80 -15.06 -9.82 -3.23
N ALA A 81 -16.32 -10.19 -3.05
CA ALA A 81 -16.76 -11.59 -3.12
C ALA A 81 -16.59 -12.23 -4.52
N ASP A 82 -16.54 -11.41 -5.58
CA ASP A 82 -16.31 -11.84 -6.96
C ASP A 82 -14.80 -11.93 -7.29
N GLY A 83 -13.94 -11.51 -6.35
CA GLY A 83 -12.49 -11.52 -6.48
C GLY A 83 -11.94 -10.33 -7.27
N GLN A 84 -12.70 -9.22 -7.35
CA GLN A 84 -12.23 -7.98 -7.94
C GLN A 84 -11.52 -7.13 -6.87
N PRO A 85 -10.37 -6.52 -7.16
CA PRO A 85 -9.72 -5.61 -6.22
C PRO A 85 -10.58 -4.35 -6.04
N VAL A 86 -10.84 -3.99 -4.78
CA VAL A 86 -11.64 -2.81 -4.41
C VAL A 86 -10.79 -1.71 -3.80
N GLN A 87 -9.72 -2.07 -3.09
CA GLN A 87 -8.79 -1.12 -2.50
C GLN A 87 -7.42 -1.75 -2.31
N GLU A 88 -6.41 -0.95 -2.49
CA GLU A 88 -5.02 -1.20 -2.08
C GLU A 88 -4.75 -0.39 -0.81
N TYR A 89 -3.99 -0.97 0.13
CA TYR A 89 -3.72 -0.38 1.43
C TYR A 89 -2.29 -0.67 1.86
N ILE A 90 -1.57 0.34 2.31
CA ILE A 90 -0.24 0.21 2.91
C ILE A 90 -0.33 0.70 4.35
N ASP A 91 -0.04 -0.18 5.32
CA ASP A 91 0.24 0.21 6.70
C ASP A 91 1.74 0.55 6.81
N ILE A 92 2.09 1.73 7.34
CA ILE A 92 3.47 2.06 7.72
C ILE A 92 3.73 1.50 9.11
N VAL A 93 4.83 0.76 9.27
CA VAL A 93 5.07 -0.01 10.48
C VAL A 93 6.46 0.24 11.05
N ALA A 94 6.60 0.19 12.37
CA ALA A 94 7.91 0.24 13.02
C ALA A 94 8.72 -1.01 12.71
N GLU A 95 8.06 -2.16 12.83
CA GLU A 95 8.60 -3.47 12.47
C GLU A 95 7.46 -4.44 12.19
N HIS A 96 7.77 -5.53 11.54
CA HIS A 96 6.89 -6.67 11.35
C HIS A 96 7.68 -7.97 11.39
N GLY A 97 7.00 -9.08 11.69
CA GLY A 97 7.64 -10.38 11.80
C GLY A 97 6.64 -11.53 11.77
N ILE A 98 7.15 -12.73 12.08
CA ILE A 98 6.35 -13.95 12.19
C ILE A 98 6.30 -14.36 13.66
N GLY A 99 5.10 -14.56 14.17
CA GLY A 99 4.88 -15.10 15.52
C GLY A 99 5.28 -16.58 15.62
N GLU A 100 5.36 -17.08 16.85
CA GLU A 100 5.69 -18.51 17.13
C GLU A 100 4.68 -19.48 16.50
N ASP A 101 3.44 -19.03 16.30
CA ASP A 101 2.37 -19.77 15.65
C ASP A 101 2.38 -19.68 14.11
N GLY A 102 3.38 -19.01 13.53
CA GLY A 102 3.52 -18.81 12.10
C GLY A 102 2.63 -17.70 11.51
N THR A 103 1.93 -16.92 12.36
CA THR A 103 1.09 -15.80 11.92
C THR A 103 1.89 -14.51 11.89
N PRO A 104 1.87 -13.74 10.79
CA PRO A 104 2.50 -12.45 10.74
C PRO A 104 1.86 -11.43 11.69
N TRP A 105 2.72 -10.58 12.23
CA TRP A 105 2.35 -9.47 13.10
C TRP A 105 3.10 -8.20 12.67
N TYR A 106 2.63 -7.05 13.10
CA TYR A 106 3.27 -5.76 12.87
C TYR A 106 2.92 -4.73 13.94
N ASP A 107 3.85 -3.81 14.16
CA ASP A 107 3.69 -2.65 15.02
C ASP A 107 3.39 -1.42 14.15
N ASP A 108 2.14 -1.04 14.13
CA ASP A 108 1.59 0.04 13.32
C ASP A 108 2.06 1.43 13.79
N LEU A 109 2.50 2.28 12.84
CA LEU A 109 2.96 3.66 13.07
C LEU A 109 1.97 4.72 12.57
N TYR A 110 0.67 4.41 12.60
CA TYR A 110 -0.46 5.29 12.29
C TYR A 110 -0.65 5.64 10.82
N LEU A 111 0.42 6.05 10.10
CA LEU A 111 0.26 6.48 8.70
C LEU A 111 -0.11 5.33 7.79
N ASP A 112 -1.16 5.56 7.00
CA ASP A 112 -1.63 4.63 5.98
C ASP A 112 -1.66 5.30 4.61
N ILE A 113 -1.43 4.52 3.55
CA ILE A 113 -1.62 4.97 2.18
C ILE A 113 -2.65 4.06 1.52
N THR A 114 -3.70 4.66 0.96
CA THR A 114 -4.76 3.90 0.28
C THR A 114 -4.99 4.40 -1.13
N TRP A 115 -5.42 3.52 -2.01
CA TRP A 115 -5.97 3.89 -3.32
C TRP A 115 -6.94 2.81 -3.82
N ILE A 116 -7.82 3.21 -4.72
CA ILE A 116 -8.70 2.30 -5.46
C ILE A 116 -8.12 2.04 -6.84
N PRO A 117 -8.52 0.98 -7.56
CA PRO A 117 -8.10 0.77 -8.94
C PRO A 117 -8.30 2.02 -9.79
N GLU A 118 -7.23 2.41 -10.52
CA GLU A 118 -7.18 3.64 -11.34
C GLU A 118 -7.33 4.97 -10.58
N GLY A 119 -7.38 4.92 -9.23
CA GLY A 119 -7.48 6.10 -8.37
C GLY A 119 -6.13 6.66 -7.95
N THR A 120 -6.14 7.87 -7.39
CA THR A 120 -4.94 8.50 -6.82
C THR A 120 -4.71 8.06 -5.38
N PRO A 121 -3.45 7.88 -4.95
CA PRO A 121 -3.14 7.57 -3.56
C PRO A 121 -3.60 8.67 -2.58
N LEU A 122 -4.05 8.26 -1.42
CA LEU A 122 -4.47 9.10 -0.30
C LEU A 122 -3.65 8.71 0.94
N LEU A 123 -2.99 9.68 1.56
CA LEU A 123 -2.31 9.52 2.84
C LEU A 123 -3.30 9.79 3.96
N LEU A 124 -3.41 8.86 4.91
CA LEU A 124 -4.34 8.89 6.03
C LEU A 124 -3.60 9.04 7.36
N ASP A 125 -4.36 9.43 8.39
CA ASP A 125 -4.01 9.37 9.81
C ASP A 125 -2.80 10.22 10.23
N GLN A 126 -2.51 11.29 9.46
CA GLN A 126 -1.44 12.24 9.78
C GLN A 126 -1.66 12.92 11.14
N GLU A 127 -2.92 13.27 11.46
CA GLU A 127 -3.27 13.88 12.74
C GLU A 127 -3.07 12.91 13.91
N GLU A 128 -3.29 11.60 13.70
CA GLU A 128 -3.05 10.56 14.71
C GLU A 128 -1.55 10.38 14.97
N LEU A 129 -0.71 10.39 13.92
CA LEU A 129 0.74 10.36 14.06
C LEU A 129 1.26 11.56 14.84
N GLU A 130 0.80 12.79 14.49
CA GLU A 130 1.19 14.02 15.18
C GLU A 130 0.76 13.99 16.66
N ALA A 131 -0.46 13.54 16.95
CA ALA A 131 -0.96 13.42 18.30
C ALA A 131 -0.16 12.39 19.12
N ALA A 132 0.17 11.24 18.52
CA ALA A 132 0.97 10.20 19.18
C ALA A 132 2.39 10.69 19.50
N HIS A 133 3.00 11.45 18.60
CA HIS A 133 4.31 12.04 18.82
C HIS A 133 4.26 13.12 19.91
N ALA A 134 3.26 14.01 19.90
CA ALA A 134 3.11 15.08 20.88
C ALA A 134 2.94 14.58 22.32
N ILE A 135 2.38 13.39 22.52
CA ILE A 135 2.23 12.74 23.84
C ILE A 135 3.33 11.72 24.14
N GLU A 136 4.40 11.70 23.34
CA GLU A 136 5.55 10.76 23.48
C GLU A 136 5.14 9.27 23.46
N ALA A 137 4.03 8.91 22.77
CA ALA A 137 3.61 7.53 22.54
C ALA A 137 4.48 6.81 21.50
N ILE A 138 5.19 7.58 20.65
CA ILE A 138 6.22 7.15 19.73
C ILE A 138 7.46 8.06 19.88
N THR A 139 8.63 7.54 19.51
CA THR A 139 9.88 8.28 19.57
C THR A 139 10.06 9.20 18.36
N ASP A 140 11.02 10.15 18.44
CA ASP A 140 11.39 11.00 17.29
C ASP A 140 11.83 10.14 16.09
N GLU A 141 12.59 9.05 16.34
CA GLU A 141 13.04 8.15 15.28
C GLU A 141 11.87 7.43 14.59
N GLN A 142 10.87 6.99 15.37
CA GLN A 142 9.66 6.35 14.83
C GLN A 142 8.80 7.33 14.03
N TYR A 143 8.67 8.56 14.53
CA TYR A 143 7.97 9.63 13.82
C TYR A 143 8.62 9.97 12.48
N GLU A 144 9.94 10.16 12.45
CA GLU A 144 10.68 10.45 11.22
C GLU A 144 10.70 9.25 10.25
N LEU A 145 10.77 8.01 10.78
CA LEU A 145 10.65 6.80 9.98
C LEU A 145 9.28 6.75 9.28
N ALA A 146 8.18 6.96 10.01
CA ALA A 146 6.83 6.91 9.45
C ALA A 146 6.67 7.92 8.31
N ARG A 147 7.07 9.17 8.52
CA ARG A 147 6.99 10.24 7.51
C ARG A 147 7.89 9.98 6.31
N GLY A 148 9.11 9.55 6.56
CA GLY A 148 10.09 9.26 5.50
C GLY A 148 9.64 8.11 4.62
N GLU A 149 9.13 7.04 5.22
CA GLU A 149 8.66 5.86 4.48
C GLU A 149 7.39 6.16 3.69
N ALA A 150 6.42 6.88 4.28
CA ALA A 150 5.22 7.31 3.57
C ALA A 150 5.56 8.19 2.36
N ALA A 151 6.47 9.16 2.52
CA ALA A 151 6.91 10.02 1.43
C ALA A 151 7.59 9.23 0.30
N ARG A 152 8.48 8.29 0.65
CA ARG A 152 9.16 7.40 -0.31
C ARG A 152 8.16 6.57 -1.11
N LEU A 153 7.16 5.97 -0.43
CA LEU A 153 6.14 5.14 -1.06
C LEU A 153 5.21 5.95 -1.97
N LEU A 154 4.81 7.15 -1.56
CA LEU A 154 4.01 8.04 -2.41
C LEU A 154 4.75 8.45 -3.69
N VAL A 155 6.06 8.68 -3.61
CA VAL A 155 6.90 8.92 -4.80
C VAL A 155 6.93 7.70 -5.70
N ALA A 156 7.18 6.50 -5.13
CA ALA A 156 7.21 5.26 -5.90
C ALA A 156 5.86 4.95 -6.60
N LEU A 157 4.73 5.21 -5.91
CA LEU A 157 3.39 5.09 -6.48
C LEU A 157 3.18 6.07 -7.63
N THR A 158 3.59 7.34 -7.46
CA THR A 158 3.47 8.38 -8.50
C THR A 158 4.28 8.06 -9.74
N LEU A 159 5.47 7.46 -9.58
CA LEU A 159 6.35 7.07 -10.67
C LEU A 159 5.98 5.72 -11.30
N GLY A 160 5.01 4.98 -10.74
CA GLY A 160 4.66 3.64 -11.18
C GLY A 160 5.73 2.58 -10.88
N GLU A 161 6.57 2.83 -9.88
CA GLU A 161 7.67 1.94 -9.46
C GLU A 161 7.26 0.99 -8.32
N TYR A 162 6.05 1.17 -7.77
CA TYR A 162 5.52 0.33 -6.70
C TYR A 162 4.80 -0.90 -7.29
N THR A 163 5.37 -2.09 -7.09
CA THR A 163 4.97 -3.32 -7.80
C THR A 163 4.22 -4.36 -6.94
N LEU A 164 3.94 -4.10 -5.67
CA LEU A 164 3.25 -5.08 -4.82
C LEU A 164 1.81 -5.40 -5.28
N PRO A 165 1.03 -4.49 -5.88
CA PRO A 165 -0.27 -4.86 -6.45
C PRO A 165 -0.18 -5.94 -7.54
N GLU A 166 0.89 -5.96 -8.34
CA GLU A 166 1.14 -7.02 -9.32
C GLU A 166 1.52 -8.33 -8.64
N VAL A 167 2.30 -8.26 -7.55
CA VAL A 167 2.66 -9.45 -6.75
C VAL A 167 1.43 -10.04 -6.10
N THR A 168 0.55 -9.25 -5.48
CA THR A 168 -0.70 -9.73 -4.88
C THR A 168 -1.59 -10.40 -5.92
N ARG A 169 -1.80 -9.78 -7.09
CA ARG A 169 -2.58 -10.37 -8.17
C ARG A 169 -1.99 -11.68 -8.69
N ALA A 170 -0.66 -11.78 -8.78
CA ALA A 170 0.03 -13.01 -9.19
C ALA A 170 -0.09 -14.13 -8.14
N CYS A 171 -0.03 -13.80 -6.85
CA CYS A 171 -0.13 -14.77 -5.75
C CYS A 171 -1.58 -15.20 -5.46
N TYR A 172 -2.56 -14.35 -5.72
CA TYR A 172 -3.96 -14.54 -5.34
C TYR A 172 -4.55 -15.91 -5.74
N PRO A 173 -4.45 -16.38 -7.02
CA PRO A 173 -5.04 -17.66 -7.42
C PRO A 173 -4.46 -18.86 -6.65
N ALA A 174 -3.13 -18.85 -6.42
CA ALA A 174 -2.47 -19.94 -5.73
C ALA A 174 -2.83 -19.97 -4.23
N LEU A 175 -2.88 -18.81 -3.58
CA LEU A 175 -3.27 -18.70 -2.17
C LEU A 175 -4.76 -19.09 -1.98
N LYS A 176 -5.63 -18.66 -2.88
CA LYS A 176 -7.05 -19.04 -2.86
C LYS A 176 -7.23 -20.53 -3.00
N ALA A 177 -6.55 -21.16 -3.96
CA ALA A 177 -6.58 -22.61 -4.14
C ALA A 177 -6.04 -23.36 -2.91
N ALA A 178 -4.95 -22.89 -2.30
CA ALA A 178 -4.40 -23.47 -1.08
C ALA A 178 -5.39 -23.40 0.10
N LEU A 179 -6.09 -22.28 0.24
CA LEU A 179 -7.14 -22.11 1.25
C LEU A 179 -8.29 -23.11 1.03
N GLU A 180 -8.77 -23.27 -0.22
CA GLU A 180 -9.84 -24.19 -0.57
C GLU A 180 -9.44 -25.66 -0.33
N ILE A 181 -8.19 -26.04 -0.62
CA ILE A 181 -7.66 -27.37 -0.32
C ILE A 181 -7.64 -27.63 1.19
N ALA A 182 -7.18 -26.66 1.99
CA ALA A 182 -7.18 -26.78 3.45
C ALA A 182 -8.60 -26.92 4.02
N GLU A 183 -9.60 -26.29 3.41
CA GLU A 183 -11.01 -26.43 3.79
C GLU A 183 -11.53 -27.87 3.55
N ILE A 184 -11.10 -28.52 2.46
CA ILE A 184 -11.56 -29.87 2.08
C ILE A 184 -10.82 -30.95 2.89
N SER A 185 -9.51 -30.81 3.07
CA SER A 185 -8.68 -31.82 3.74
C SER A 185 -8.76 -31.75 5.26
N GLY A 186 -9.12 -30.60 5.83
CA GLY A 186 -9.03 -30.33 7.27
C GLY A 186 -7.58 -30.27 7.80
N GLU A 187 -6.60 -30.28 6.91
CA GLU A 187 -5.17 -30.16 7.24
C GLU A 187 -4.70 -28.70 7.05
N ALA A 188 -3.73 -28.30 7.88
CA ALA A 188 -3.06 -27.02 7.66
C ALA A 188 -2.42 -27.01 6.25
N PRO A 189 -2.56 -25.92 5.47
CA PRO A 189 -2.00 -25.86 4.13
C PRO A 189 -0.48 -26.06 4.18
N LEU A 190 0.03 -26.93 3.31
CA LEU A 190 1.47 -27.11 3.15
C LEU A 190 2.10 -25.77 2.73
N PRO A 191 3.30 -25.44 3.22
CA PRO A 191 3.99 -24.23 2.80
C PRO A 191 4.24 -24.29 1.29
N VAL A 192 3.56 -23.43 0.55
CA VAL A 192 3.73 -23.28 -0.90
C VAL A 192 4.60 -22.06 -1.12
N VAL A 193 5.76 -22.25 -1.74
CA VAL A 193 6.53 -21.11 -2.25
C VAL A 193 5.81 -20.64 -3.51
N VAL A 194 5.11 -19.52 -3.41
CA VAL A 194 4.51 -18.89 -4.58
C VAL A 194 5.62 -18.19 -5.35
N LEU A 195 6.07 -18.82 -6.43
CA LEU A 195 6.92 -18.18 -7.41
C LEU A 195 5.98 -17.49 -8.41
N ALA A 196 5.97 -16.17 -8.45
CA ALA A 196 5.30 -15.48 -9.54
C ALA A 196 6.00 -15.89 -10.85
N ALA A 197 5.24 -16.41 -11.81
CA ALA A 197 5.77 -16.75 -13.12
C ALA A 197 6.40 -15.48 -13.69
N SER A 198 7.68 -15.55 -14.07
CA SER A 198 8.34 -14.51 -14.86
C SER A 198 7.43 -14.20 -16.05
N MET A 199 6.93 -12.99 -16.16
CA MET A 199 6.29 -12.55 -17.39
C MET A 199 7.38 -12.58 -18.47
N GLU A 200 7.38 -13.64 -19.28
CA GLU A 200 8.15 -13.66 -20.52
C GLU A 200 7.60 -12.50 -21.36
N THR A 201 8.39 -11.47 -21.50
CA THR A 201 8.16 -10.42 -22.49
C THR A 201 8.05 -11.11 -23.85
N PRO A 202 6.95 -10.97 -24.61
CA PRO A 202 6.86 -11.56 -25.94
C PRO A 202 8.00 -10.99 -26.78
N GLY A 203 8.86 -11.89 -27.28
CA GLY A 203 10.13 -11.64 -27.92
C GLY A 203 10.13 -10.48 -28.88
N SER A 204 11.02 -9.54 -28.63
CA SER A 204 11.67 -8.77 -29.68
C SER A 204 12.55 -9.74 -30.45
N GLN A 205 12.10 -10.14 -31.66
CA GLN A 205 12.95 -10.76 -32.65
C GLN A 205 14.05 -9.76 -33.00
N GLU A 206 15.22 -9.95 -32.43
CA GLU A 206 16.45 -9.32 -32.93
C GLU A 206 16.74 -9.89 -34.31
N THR A 207 16.52 -9.10 -35.34
CA THR A 207 17.14 -9.28 -36.64
C THR A 207 18.62 -8.98 -36.51
N PRO A 208 19.52 -9.86 -36.98
CA PRO A 208 20.96 -9.60 -36.94
C PRO A 208 21.32 -8.38 -37.83
N PRO A 209 22.27 -7.52 -37.41
CA PRO A 209 22.67 -6.39 -38.21
C PRO A 209 23.46 -6.86 -39.45
N GLU A 210 23.00 -6.44 -40.60
CA GLU A 210 23.78 -6.54 -41.85
C GLU A 210 25.04 -5.68 -41.74
N ILE A 211 26.18 -6.32 -42.01
CA ILE A 211 27.48 -5.69 -42.14
C ILE A 211 27.53 -4.94 -43.46
N GLY A 212 27.32 -3.64 -43.42
CA GLY A 212 27.47 -2.71 -44.54
C GLY A 212 28.66 -1.77 -44.36
N LYS A 213 29.58 -1.89 -45.28
CA LYS A 213 30.87 -1.28 -45.53
C LYS A 213 31.06 0.18 -45.07
N ILE A 214 32.25 0.37 -44.49
CA ILE A 214 32.95 1.61 -44.23
C ILE A 214 33.17 2.39 -45.54
N THR A 215 32.81 3.66 -45.59
CA THR A 215 33.48 4.68 -46.42
C THR A 215 33.67 5.92 -45.59
N GLU A 216 34.95 6.28 -45.45
CA GLU A 216 35.46 7.54 -44.94
C GLU A 216 34.91 8.71 -45.76
N ASN A 217 34.57 9.79 -45.08
CA ASN A 217 35.03 11.12 -45.51
C ASN A 217 34.86 12.13 -44.37
N ALA A 218 35.98 12.79 -44.11
CA ALA A 218 36.14 13.92 -43.23
C ALA A 218 35.58 15.18 -43.90
N GLU A 219 35.16 16.13 -43.12
CA GLU A 219 35.60 17.55 -43.12
C GLU A 219 34.54 18.49 -42.52
N ASN A 220 35.00 19.18 -41.48
CA ASN A 220 34.89 20.62 -41.15
C ASN A 220 33.52 21.36 -41.15
N ALA A 221 33.21 21.98 -40.01
CA ALA A 221 33.29 23.40 -39.74
C ALA A 221 32.46 23.74 -38.50
N ASP A 222 33.09 24.26 -37.55
CA ASP A 222 33.08 25.51 -36.78
C ASP A 222 31.81 26.37 -36.76
N ASP A 223 31.65 26.97 -35.53
CA ASP A 223 30.96 28.22 -35.17
C ASP A 223 29.45 28.08 -34.83
N GLU A 224 28.94 28.65 -33.80
CA GLU A 224 29.18 29.86 -33.01
C GLU A 224 28.30 29.86 -31.73
N ILE A 225 28.83 30.55 -30.75
CA ILE A 225 28.25 30.92 -29.46
C ILE A 225 27.12 31.95 -29.66
N ALA A 226 26.04 31.82 -28.94
CA ALA A 226 25.27 32.98 -28.51
C ALA A 226 24.61 32.75 -27.15
N THR A 227 25.19 33.42 -26.15
CA THR A 227 24.60 33.80 -24.89
C THR A 227 23.49 34.81 -25.12
N ASP A 228 22.37 34.70 -24.46
CA ASP A 228 21.64 35.86 -24.00
C ASP A 228 20.91 35.59 -22.65
N SER A 229 21.31 36.42 -21.72
CA SER A 229 20.72 36.65 -20.41
C SER A 229 19.68 37.75 -20.54
N VAL A 230 18.66 37.74 -19.70
CA VAL A 230 17.96 38.91 -19.08
C VAL A 230 16.78 38.34 -18.28
N GLU A 231 16.81 38.32 -16.99
CA GLU A 231 16.50 39.29 -15.92
C GLU A 231 15.02 39.73 -15.82
N GLN A 232 14.55 39.54 -14.57
CA GLN A 232 13.65 40.40 -13.76
C GLN A 232 12.19 40.49 -14.21
N SER A 233 11.21 40.56 -13.36
CA SER A 233 11.07 41.14 -12.01
C SER A 233 9.65 40.91 -11.47
N GLU A 234 9.55 40.90 -10.13
CA GLU A 234 8.60 41.59 -9.22
C GLU A 234 7.18 41.02 -9.11
N SER A 235 6.86 40.52 -7.97
CA SER A 235 6.37 41.03 -6.67
C SER A 235 4.96 41.64 -6.72
N VAL A 236 4.27 41.44 -5.57
CA VAL A 236 3.06 42.14 -5.05
C VAL A 236 1.89 41.19 -4.93
N GLU A 237 1.16 41.01 -3.87
CA GLU A 237 1.04 41.59 -2.53
C GLU A 237 0.08 40.73 -1.70
N GLN A 238 0.25 40.86 -0.41
CA GLN A 238 -0.60 40.31 0.67
C GLN A 238 -2.02 40.89 0.61
N SER A 239 -3.00 40.08 1.00
CA SER A 239 -4.13 40.62 1.73
C SER A 239 -4.61 39.61 2.80
N GLU A 240 -4.31 39.95 4.05
CA GLU A 240 -5.00 39.58 5.26
C GLU A 240 -6.47 39.97 5.18
N GLN A 241 -7.33 39.13 5.73
CA GLN A 241 -8.53 39.53 6.51
C GLN A 241 -9.07 38.24 7.19
N SER A 242 -8.74 38.05 8.46
CA SER A 242 -9.53 38.37 9.68
C SER A 242 -10.84 37.58 9.81
N GLU A 243 -10.81 36.77 10.90
CA GLU A 243 -11.91 36.09 11.63
C GLU A 243 -13.22 36.90 11.79
N PRO A 244 -14.32 36.23 12.22
CA PRO A 244 -14.51 36.20 13.67
C PRO A 244 -15.06 34.90 14.26
N ALA A 245 -14.66 34.69 15.51
CA ALA A 245 -15.15 33.74 16.50
C ALA A 245 -16.66 33.80 16.71
N ALA A 246 -17.28 32.63 16.94
CA ALA A 246 -18.58 32.55 17.59
C ALA A 246 -18.46 31.63 18.81
N GLN A 247 -18.87 32.17 19.93
CA GLN A 247 -18.85 31.67 21.29
C GLN A 247 -19.87 30.54 21.54
N PRO A 248 -19.77 29.82 22.68
CA PRO A 248 -20.57 28.66 23.03
C PRO A 248 -21.93 29.05 23.57
N VAL A 249 -22.95 28.23 23.33
CA VAL A 249 -24.26 28.32 23.98
C VAL A 249 -24.29 27.24 25.06
N GLU A 250 -24.38 27.73 26.29
CA GLU A 250 -24.72 26.99 27.51
C GLU A 250 -26.19 26.66 27.60
N ASP A 251 -26.46 25.54 28.30
CA ASP A 251 -27.57 25.26 29.19
C ASP A 251 -28.97 25.00 28.68
N GLY A 252 -29.44 23.89 29.18
CA GLY A 252 -30.86 23.52 29.26
C GLY A 252 -31.13 22.17 29.88
N GLU A 253 -30.76 22.00 31.19
CA GLU A 253 -31.40 21.02 32.06
C GLU A 253 -32.89 21.28 32.12
N GLN A 254 -33.72 20.23 32.02
CA GLN A 254 -34.89 20.02 32.91
C GLN A 254 -35.61 18.69 32.60
N ASP A 255 -35.60 17.86 33.61
CA ASP A 255 -36.60 16.96 34.18
C ASP A 255 -37.94 16.72 33.40
N ALA A 256 -38.23 15.45 33.17
CA ALA A 256 -39.40 14.69 33.61
C ALA A 256 -39.31 13.22 33.21
#